data_2fb35a1210f748854d6ffe1a44c65979
#
_entry.id   2fb35a1210f748854d6ffe1a44c65979
#
_cell.length_a   1.000
_cell.length_b   1.000
_cell.length_c   1.000
_cell.angle_alpha   90.00
_cell.angle_beta   90.00
_cell.angle_gamma   90.00
#
_symmetry.space_group_name_H-M   'P 1'
#
loop_
_entity.id
_entity.type
_entity.pdbx_description
1 polymer ?
#
loop_
_entity_poly.entity_id
_entity_poly.type
_entity_poly.pdbx_seq_one_letter_code
_entity_poly.pdbx_strand_id
1 'polypeptide(L)'
;MSAQSSRRAARERGQSLVIITVFMFSLLGMAALAIDAGSWYQTKRALQADTDAAALAGASQLPSGWSYAQSAAQAEYAQNGSNSDTVQYQNTNDLTTNDTVTVTASRSNPSFFARLFGINNATITATSKATVESYTKVVSTGQVMPWGVMQSSWTLGAQYSLYVDNSTPNNGALSLNGKDSNGNCQGTSGANDYSNEINGALEVCDVSVGDTIPVKTGQNTGPTKQGIDQRITSWDPLSAIVQFTQNGQANILKPNSPQLVLLPVVVNAANGSNTWPNGSGNVRLVGFAFFVLTSPGYAQNGKQVLGTFVGLQLDNSSWSTGAFNPNANTAYTVELTG
;
A
#
# COMPACT_ATOMS: atom_id res chain seq x y z
N MET A 1 -30.41 24.77 82.46
CA MET A 1 -30.09 23.70 81.46
C MET A 1 -29.87 24.23 80.01
N SER A 2 -29.42 25.48 79.75
CA SER A 2 -29.40 26.02 78.40
C SER A 2 -28.00 26.35 77.85
N ALA A 3 -26.93 26.17 78.67
CA ALA A 3 -25.55 26.53 78.18
C ALA A 3 -24.78 25.38 77.57
N GLN A 4 -25.23 24.13 77.62
CA GLN A 4 -24.54 22.98 77.04
C GLN A 4 -24.94 22.71 75.59
N SER A 5 -26.10 23.14 75.12
CA SER A 5 -26.60 22.91 73.77
C SER A 5 -25.90 23.83 72.73
N SER A 6 -25.58 25.08 73.15
CA SER A 6 -24.92 26.03 72.23
C SER A 6 -23.46 25.71 71.96
N ARG A 7 -22.73 25.04 72.86
CA ARG A 7 -21.33 24.62 72.65
C ARG A 7 -21.22 23.41 71.76
N ARG A 8 -22.20 22.50 71.70
CA ARG A 8 -22.23 21.37 70.78
C ARG A 8 -22.46 21.82 69.34
N ALA A 9 -23.42 22.72 69.09
CA ALA A 9 -23.71 23.24 67.77
C ALA A 9 -22.53 24.04 67.14
N ALA A 10 -21.74 24.75 67.96
CA ALA A 10 -20.52 25.45 67.46
C ALA A 10 -19.39 24.49 67.15
N ARG A 11 -19.28 23.36 67.84
CA ARG A 11 -18.23 22.33 67.57
C ARG A 11 -18.53 21.52 66.35
N GLU A 12 -19.81 21.23 66.06
CA GLU A 12 -20.23 20.52 64.82
C GLU A 12 -20.01 21.37 63.55
N ARG A 13 -20.22 22.67 63.59
CA ARG A 13 -19.97 23.61 62.48
C ARG A 13 -18.49 23.70 62.10
N GLY A 14 -17.58 23.64 63.07
CA GLY A 14 -16.15 23.62 62.82
C GLY A 14 -15.65 22.33 62.16
N GLN A 15 -16.22 21.18 62.52
CA GLN A 15 -15.87 19.87 61.97
C GLN A 15 -16.31 19.74 60.51
N SER A 16 -17.53 20.22 60.19
CA SER A 16 -18.02 20.25 58.79
C SER A 16 -17.16 21.10 57.88
N LEU A 17 -16.64 22.21 58.34
CA LEU A 17 -15.77 23.09 57.53
C LEU A 17 -14.46 22.39 57.15
N VAL A 18 -13.84 21.65 58.09
CA VAL A 18 -12.61 20.88 57.82
C VAL A 18 -12.86 19.79 56.79
N ILE A 19 -13.96 19.04 56.92
CA ILE A 19 -14.35 17.98 55.99
C ILE A 19 -14.57 18.54 54.57
N ILE A 20 -15.34 19.64 54.47
CA ILE A 20 -15.59 20.30 53.17
C ILE A 20 -14.31 20.80 52.56
N THR A 21 -13.38 21.38 53.32
CA THR A 21 -12.10 21.87 52.82
C THR A 21 -11.24 20.73 52.28
N VAL A 22 -11.09 19.62 53.03
CA VAL A 22 -10.34 18.45 52.58
C VAL A 22 -10.96 17.85 51.30
N PHE A 23 -12.29 17.76 51.25
CA PHE A 23 -13.00 17.27 50.09
C PHE A 23 -12.78 18.17 48.85
N MET A 24 -12.86 19.49 49.01
CA MET A 24 -12.56 20.43 47.94
C MET A 24 -11.11 20.30 47.41
N PHE A 25 -10.13 20.19 48.32
CA PHE A 25 -8.72 19.97 47.89
C PHE A 25 -8.56 18.65 47.14
N SER A 26 -9.25 17.58 47.55
CA SER A 26 -9.23 16.30 46.88
C SER A 26 -9.82 16.40 45.45
N LEU A 27 -10.98 17.10 45.33
CA LEU A 27 -11.61 17.31 44.00
C LEU A 27 -10.72 18.15 43.06
N LEU A 28 -10.11 19.23 43.58
CA LEU A 28 -9.19 20.07 42.82
C LEU A 28 -7.95 19.29 42.40
N GLY A 29 -7.43 18.43 43.27
CA GLY A 29 -6.28 17.55 42.96
C GLY A 29 -6.62 16.55 41.85
N MET A 30 -7.81 15.92 41.91
CA MET A 30 -8.26 15.03 40.83
C MET A 30 -8.48 15.75 39.50
N ALA A 31 -9.09 16.95 39.52
CA ALA A 31 -9.29 17.78 38.35
C ALA A 31 -7.95 18.22 37.74
N ALA A 32 -6.99 18.59 38.56
CA ALA A 32 -5.63 18.96 38.13
C ALA A 32 -4.91 17.80 37.42
N LEU A 33 -4.99 16.59 38.01
CA LEU A 33 -4.41 15.39 37.40
C LEU A 33 -5.08 15.04 36.05
N ALA A 34 -6.41 15.20 35.97
CA ALA A 34 -7.15 14.95 34.74
C ALA A 34 -6.73 15.91 33.60
N ILE A 35 -6.42 17.19 33.92
CA ILE A 35 -5.96 18.17 32.93
C ILE A 35 -4.57 17.80 32.40
N ASP A 36 -3.61 17.48 33.27
CA ASP A 36 -2.26 17.11 32.84
C ASP A 36 -2.29 15.79 32.03
N ALA A 37 -2.98 14.76 32.51
CA ALA A 37 -3.13 13.48 31.81
C ALA A 37 -3.83 13.66 30.45
N GLY A 38 -4.88 14.50 30.39
CA GLY A 38 -5.58 14.84 29.16
C GLY A 38 -4.68 15.52 28.13
N SER A 39 -3.84 16.47 28.58
CA SER A 39 -2.86 17.16 27.74
C SER A 39 -1.79 16.20 27.18
N TRP A 40 -1.25 15.32 28.03
CA TRP A 40 -0.28 14.32 27.61
C TRP A 40 -0.88 13.30 26.62
N TYR A 41 -2.13 12.89 26.85
CA TYR A 41 -2.84 12.00 25.93
C TYR A 41 -3.09 12.65 24.56
N GLN A 42 -3.50 13.92 24.53
CA GLN A 42 -3.66 14.65 23.26
C GLN A 42 -2.33 14.77 22.52
N THR A 43 -1.24 15.10 23.21
CA THR A 43 0.10 15.15 22.61
C THR A 43 0.53 13.79 22.07
N LYS A 44 0.26 12.71 22.80
CA LYS A 44 0.55 11.34 22.34
C LYS A 44 -0.20 11.01 21.05
N ARG A 45 -1.50 11.33 20.99
CA ARG A 45 -2.30 11.10 19.78
C ARG A 45 -1.85 11.92 18.58
N ALA A 46 -1.51 13.19 18.80
CA ALA A 46 -0.96 14.03 17.73
C ALA A 46 0.37 13.47 17.20
N LEU A 47 1.32 13.16 18.11
CA LEU A 47 2.59 12.55 17.72
C LEU A 47 2.40 11.22 16.99
N GLN A 48 1.45 10.40 17.40
CA GLN A 48 1.17 9.13 16.72
C GLN A 48 0.68 9.38 15.29
N ALA A 49 -0.27 10.31 15.11
CA ALA A 49 -0.75 10.64 13.76
C ALA A 49 0.37 11.21 12.87
N ASP A 50 1.23 12.08 13.42
CA ASP A 50 2.37 12.67 12.69
C ASP A 50 3.39 11.59 12.29
N THR A 51 3.70 10.63 13.19
CA THR A 51 4.63 9.53 12.91
C THR A 51 4.03 8.49 11.96
N ASP A 52 2.72 8.20 12.05
CA ASP A 52 2.01 7.29 11.14
C ASP A 52 2.06 7.82 9.70
N ALA A 53 1.71 9.10 9.50
CA ALA A 53 1.77 9.76 8.20
C ALA A 53 3.19 9.74 7.62
N ALA A 54 4.18 10.09 8.43
CA ALA A 54 5.58 10.08 8.00
C ALA A 54 6.10 8.67 7.67
N ALA A 55 5.72 7.65 8.45
CA ALA A 55 6.12 6.27 8.18
C ALA A 55 5.52 5.77 6.86
N LEU A 56 4.24 6.03 6.61
CA LEU A 56 3.56 5.68 5.34
C LEU A 56 4.18 6.40 4.13
N ALA A 57 4.42 7.70 4.25
CA ALA A 57 5.06 8.48 3.18
C ALA A 57 6.47 7.94 2.87
N GLY A 58 7.25 7.62 3.90
CA GLY A 58 8.57 7.02 3.74
C GLY A 58 8.51 5.65 3.10
N ALA A 59 7.65 4.76 3.60
CA ALA A 59 7.53 3.40 3.09
C ALA A 59 7.09 3.38 1.62
N SER A 60 6.24 4.31 1.19
CA SER A 60 5.83 4.43 -0.21
C SER A 60 7.00 4.70 -1.17
N GLN A 61 8.09 5.30 -0.69
CA GLN A 61 9.30 5.59 -1.46
C GLN A 61 10.42 4.56 -1.25
N LEU A 62 10.25 3.63 -0.32
CA LEU A 62 11.27 2.63 0.00
C LEU A 62 11.70 1.75 -1.19
N PRO A 63 10.81 1.39 -2.12
CA PRO A 63 11.20 0.69 -3.36
C PRO A 63 12.20 1.46 -4.24
N SER A 64 12.23 2.79 -4.14
CA SER A 64 13.19 3.66 -4.86
C SER A 64 14.53 3.80 -4.11
N GLY A 65 14.60 3.35 -2.87
CA GLY A 65 15.78 3.36 -2.02
C GLY A 65 15.62 4.20 -0.75
N TRP A 66 16.45 3.89 0.26
CA TRP A 66 16.35 4.50 1.58
C TRP A 66 16.45 6.03 1.59
N SER A 67 17.30 6.62 0.77
CA SER A 67 17.45 8.08 0.70
C SER A 67 16.14 8.79 0.29
N TYR A 68 15.40 8.21 -0.65
CA TYR A 68 14.10 8.72 -1.06
C TYR A 68 13.05 8.52 0.02
N ALA A 69 13.02 7.34 0.64
CA ALA A 69 12.13 7.02 1.74
C ALA A 69 12.33 7.98 2.93
N GLN A 70 13.58 8.18 3.34
CA GLN A 70 13.91 9.10 4.42
C GLN A 70 13.50 10.53 4.11
N SER A 71 13.77 11.02 2.88
CA SER A 71 13.40 12.36 2.47
C SER A 71 11.89 12.58 2.45
N ALA A 72 11.13 11.59 2.00
CA ALA A 72 9.67 11.63 2.00
C ALA A 72 9.10 11.64 3.42
N ALA A 73 9.61 10.79 4.30
CA ALA A 73 9.21 10.75 5.71
C ALA A 73 9.50 12.08 6.42
N GLN A 74 10.67 12.67 6.17
CA GLN A 74 11.05 13.98 6.73
C GLN A 74 10.15 15.10 6.23
N ALA A 75 9.85 15.13 4.93
CA ALA A 75 8.99 16.14 4.33
C ALA A 75 7.56 16.06 4.89
N GLU A 76 7.01 14.86 5.03
CA GLU A 76 5.67 14.65 5.59
C GLU A 76 5.62 15.03 7.07
N TYR A 77 6.61 14.62 7.86
CA TYR A 77 6.68 15.01 9.27
C TYR A 77 6.81 16.52 9.45
N ALA A 78 7.59 17.19 8.60
CA ALA A 78 7.77 18.65 8.68
C ALA A 78 6.48 19.43 8.37
N GLN A 79 5.53 18.86 7.63
CA GLN A 79 4.23 19.47 7.36
C GLN A 79 3.25 19.32 8.52
N ASN A 80 3.28 18.18 9.22
CA ASN A 80 2.28 17.80 10.22
C ASN A 80 2.79 17.98 11.66
N GLY A 81 4.07 17.71 11.90
CA GLY A 81 4.69 17.74 13.23
C GLY A 81 5.15 19.13 13.69
N SER A 82 5.73 19.20 14.88
CA SER A 82 6.29 20.42 15.44
C SER A 82 7.80 20.49 15.24
N ASN A 83 8.32 21.68 14.93
CA ASN A 83 9.77 21.91 14.83
C ASN A 83 10.54 21.71 16.16
N SER A 84 9.83 21.60 17.28
CA SER A 84 10.41 21.32 18.60
C SER A 84 10.56 19.83 18.89
N ASP A 85 10.10 18.97 18.01
CA ASP A 85 10.16 17.53 18.20
C ASP A 85 11.54 16.97 17.86
N THR A 86 11.95 15.95 18.60
CA THR A 86 13.12 15.16 18.25
C THR A 86 12.64 13.93 17.47
N VAL A 87 13.04 13.82 16.18
CA VAL A 87 12.57 12.78 15.29
C VAL A 87 13.71 11.92 14.79
N GLN A 88 13.50 10.61 14.80
CA GLN A 88 14.43 9.61 14.27
C GLN A 88 13.75 8.80 13.17
N TYR A 89 14.48 8.55 12.08
CA TYR A 89 14.04 7.78 10.93
C TYR A 89 14.98 6.59 10.75
N GLN A 90 14.43 5.39 10.65
CA GLN A 90 15.21 4.17 10.56
C GLN A 90 14.65 3.25 9.47
N ASN A 91 15.54 2.59 8.74
CA ASN A 91 15.18 1.47 7.88
C ASN A 91 15.32 0.18 8.70
N THR A 92 14.23 -0.53 8.87
CA THR A 92 14.16 -1.73 9.71
C THR A 92 13.61 -2.91 8.90
N ASN A 93 13.55 -4.07 9.52
CA ASN A 93 13.10 -5.31 8.90
C ASN A 93 11.78 -5.74 9.55
N ASP A 94 10.85 -6.25 8.76
CA ASP A 94 9.65 -6.95 9.23
C ASP A 94 9.53 -8.31 8.54
N LEU A 95 9.13 -8.36 7.27
CA LEU A 95 9.04 -9.59 6.49
C LEU A 95 10.35 -9.93 5.78
N THR A 96 11.11 -8.92 5.38
CA THR A 96 12.42 -9.07 4.74
C THR A 96 13.37 -7.95 5.16
N THR A 97 14.60 -8.00 4.67
CA THR A 97 15.62 -7.01 5.02
C THR A 97 15.30 -5.64 4.41
N ASN A 98 15.28 -4.61 5.25
CA ASN A 98 15.09 -3.21 4.84
C ASN A 98 13.74 -2.93 4.14
N ASP A 99 12.68 -3.58 4.56
CA ASP A 99 11.33 -3.41 4.01
C ASP A 99 10.43 -2.46 4.81
N THR A 100 10.93 -1.93 5.93
CA THR A 100 10.13 -1.17 6.90
C THR A 100 10.74 0.18 7.23
N VAL A 101 9.93 1.22 7.20
CA VAL A 101 10.29 2.55 7.70
C VAL A 101 9.75 2.71 9.11
N THR A 102 10.65 2.95 10.06
CA THR A 102 10.30 3.25 11.45
C THR A 102 10.57 4.72 11.73
N VAL A 103 9.54 5.42 12.20
CA VAL A 103 9.62 6.83 12.62
C VAL A 103 9.33 6.92 14.10
N THR A 104 10.25 7.50 14.87
CA THR A 104 10.07 7.75 16.30
C THR A 104 10.20 9.23 16.57
N ALA A 105 9.17 9.83 17.18
CA ALA A 105 9.16 11.23 17.55
C ALA A 105 8.96 11.40 19.07
N SER A 106 9.61 12.41 19.63
CA SER A 106 9.50 12.78 21.05
C SER A 106 9.25 14.27 21.18
N ARG A 107 8.26 14.62 22.01
CA ARG A 107 7.90 16.02 22.33
C ARG A 107 7.91 16.24 23.84
N SER A 108 8.54 17.33 24.27
CA SER A 108 8.46 17.79 25.66
C SER A 108 7.17 18.57 25.85
N ASN A 109 6.26 18.05 26.69
CA ASN A 109 4.98 18.67 27.00
C ASN A 109 5.01 19.28 28.42
N PRO A 110 4.82 20.59 28.59
CA PRO A 110 4.81 21.24 29.91
C PRO A 110 3.67 20.70 30.75
N SER A 111 3.95 20.43 32.02
CA SER A 111 2.93 20.08 33.00
C SER A 111 2.31 21.33 33.61
N PHE A 112 0.99 21.36 33.76
CA PHE A 112 0.28 22.49 34.40
C PHE A 112 0.28 22.38 35.91
N PHE A 113 -0.20 21.28 36.43
CA PHE A 113 -0.34 21.03 37.85
C PHE A 113 0.71 20.10 38.43
N ALA A 114 1.21 19.14 37.66
CA ALA A 114 2.25 18.20 38.12
C ALA A 114 3.56 18.91 38.48
N ARG A 115 3.79 20.12 37.95
CA ARG A 115 4.94 20.96 38.34
C ARG A 115 4.95 21.36 39.81
N LEU A 116 3.79 21.37 40.47
CA LEU A 116 3.72 21.60 41.91
C LEU A 116 4.38 20.47 42.72
N PHE A 117 4.51 19.31 42.10
CA PHE A 117 5.19 18.12 42.62
C PHE A 117 6.58 17.92 42.03
N GLY A 118 7.12 18.94 41.35
CA GLY A 118 8.48 18.89 40.77
C GLY A 118 8.55 18.30 39.35
N ILE A 119 7.42 17.92 38.74
CA ILE A 119 7.35 17.39 37.35
C ILE A 119 7.05 18.56 36.41
N ASN A 120 8.08 19.23 35.94
CA ASN A 120 7.93 20.43 35.09
C ASN A 120 7.48 20.09 33.66
N ASN A 121 8.00 19.01 33.10
CA ASN A 121 7.70 18.56 31.74
C ASN A 121 7.55 17.03 31.74
N ALA A 122 6.70 16.53 30.84
CA ALA A 122 6.61 15.12 30.49
C ALA A 122 7.12 14.92 29.06
N THR A 123 8.05 14.01 28.82
CA THR A 123 8.47 13.64 27.47
C THR A 123 7.53 12.57 26.93
N ILE A 124 6.81 12.93 25.88
CA ILE A 124 5.86 12.04 25.21
C ILE A 124 6.53 11.52 23.94
N THR A 125 6.54 10.22 23.75
CA THR A 125 7.15 9.56 22.60
C THR A 125 6.11 8.75 21.84
N ALA A 126 6.15 8.80 20.51
CA ALA A 126 5.39 7.95 19.62
C ALA A 126 6.35 7.26 18.63
N THR A 127 6.01 6.04 18.24
CA THR A 127 6.74 5.28 17.25
C THR A 127 5.75 4.62 16.32
N SER A 128 5.99 4.74 15.01
CA SER A 128 5.19 4.15 13.96
C SER A 128 6.08 3.39 13.00
N LYS A 129 5.55 2.32 12.46
CA LYS A 129 6.20 1.49 11.46
C LYS A 129 5.30 1.30 10.27
N ALA A 130 5.85 1.43 9.08
CA ALA A 130 5.17 1.09 7.85
C ALA A 130 6.04 0.17 7.01
N THR A 131 5.48 -0.97 6.63
CA THR A 131 6.16 -2.03 5.88
C THR A 131 5.68 -2.05 4.44
N VAL A 132 6.62 -2.26 3.52
CA VAL A 132 6.33 -2.48 2.09
C VAL A 132 6.15 -3.97 1.86
N GLU A 133 5.04 -4.33 1.22
CA GLU A 133 4.73 -5.71 0.88
C GLU A 133 4.49 -5.86 -0.62
N SER A 134 4.96 -6.94 -1.22
CA SER A 134 4.66 -7.27 -2.61
C SER A 134 3.37 -8.07 -2.71
N TYR A 135 2.62 -7.86 -3.79
CA TYR A 135 1.49 -8.73 -4.09
C TYR A 135 1.99 -10.12 -4.47
N THR A 136 1.59 -11.12 -3.69
CA THR A 136 2.00 -12.52 -3.87
C THR A 136 0.93 -13.38 -4.52
N LYS A 137 -0.33 -12.97 -4.40
CA LYS A 137 -1.47 -13.69 -4.97
C LYS A 137 -2.55 -12.71 -5.41
N VAL A 138 -3.11 -12.96 -6.58
CA VAL A 138 -4.30 -12.25 -7.07
C VAL A 138 -5.46 -13.23 -7.09
N VAL A 139 -6.50 -12.89 -6.33
CA VAL A 139 -7.76 -13.64 -6.30
C VAL A 139 -8.67 -13.02 -7.34
N SER A 140 -8.86 -13.74 -8.44
CA SER A 140 -9.89 -13.51 -9.47
C SER A 140 -10.43 -12.09 -9.58
N THR A 141 -9.73 -11.24 -10.27
CA THR A 141 -10.27 -9.96 -10.73
C THR A 141 -10.08 -9.91 -12.23
N GLY A 142 -11.08 -9.50 -12.99
CA GLY A 142 -10.97 -9.29 -14.44
C GLY A 142 -9.92 -8.23 -14.85
N GLN A 143 -8.95 -7.95 -13.98
CA GLN A 143 -7.85 -7.04 -14.21
C GLN A 143 -6.54 -7.75 -14.62
N VAL A 144 -6.38 -9.05 -14.27
CA VAL A 144 -5.20 -9.81 -14.68
C VAL A 144 -5.30 -10.14 -16.16
N MET A 145 -4.32 -9.66 -16.92
CA MET A 145 -4.26 -9.94 -18.34
C MET A 145 -3.54 -11.24 -18.65
N PRO A 146 -3.95 -11.98 -19.69
CA PRO A 146 -3.27 -13.18 -20.13
C PRO A 146 -2.00 -12.86 -20.92
N TRP A 147 -1.22 -11.87 -20.44
CA TRP A 147 0.09 -11.51 -21.03
C TRP A 147 1.14 -11.53 -19.94
N GLY A 148 2.20 -12.30 -20.16
CA GLY A 148 3.36 -12.29 -19.29
C GLY A 148 4.39 -11.25 -19.75
N VAL A 149 4.91 -10.48 -18.82
CA VAL A 149 6.08 -9.61 -19.06
C VAL A 149 7.29 -10.21 -18.36
N MET A 150 8.40 -10.29 -19.10
CA MET A 150 9.64 -10.82 -18.51
C MET A 150 10.15 -9.87 -17.43
N GLN A 151 10.65 -10.44 -16.35
CA GLN A 151 11.27 -9.66 -15.29
C GLN A 151 12.36 -8.74 -15.85
N SER A 152 12.25 -7.45 -15.61
CA SER A 152 13.18 -6.43 -16.12
C SER A 152 13.13 -5.20 -15.20
N SER A 153 14.09 -4.29 -15.37
CA SER A 153 13.99 -2.96 -14.79
C SER A 153 13.11 -2.10 -15.69
N TRP A 154 11.97 -1.67 -15.17
CA TRP A 154 11.08 -0.75 -15.87
C TRP A 154 11.20 0.67 -15.30
N THR A 155 11.11 1.65 -16.20
CA THR A 155 11.08 3.06 -15.83
C THR A 155 9.64 3.52 -15.71
N LEU A 156 9.28 4.11 -14.58
CA LEU A 156 7.95 4.65 -14.33
C LEU A 156 7.59 5.67 -15.42
N GLY A 157 6.39 5.58 -15.96
CA GLY A 157 5.90 6.45 -17.03
C GLY A 157 6.42 6.11 -18.44
N ALA A 158 7.35 5.17 -18.58
CA ALA A 158 7.82 4.72 -19.89
C ALA A 158 6.85 3.71 -20.52
N GLN A 159 6.77 3.74 -21.86
CA GLN A 159 5.94 2.82 -22.62
C GLN A 159 6.70 1.56 -22.98
N TYR A 160 6.03 0.41 -22.86
CA TYR A 160 6.55 -0.91 -23.17
C TYR A 160 5.62 -1.70 -24.06
N SER A 161 6.19 -2.67 -24.78
CA SER A 161 5.43 -3.69 -25.48
C SER A 161 5.08 -4.81 -24.49
N LEU A 162 3.78 -4.99 -24.23
CA LEU A 162 3.26 -5.98 -23.26
C LEU A 162 2.99 -7.33 -23.91
N TYR A 163 2.71 -7.33 -25.19
CA TYR A 163 2.49 -8.51 -26.02
C TYR A 163 2.97 -8.24 -27.44
N VAL A 164 3.64 -9.22 -28.03
CA VAL A 164 4.06 -9.19 -29.44
C VAL A 164 3.77 -10.55 -30.07
N ASP A 165 2.92 -10.56 -31.08
CA ASP A 165 2.65 -11.75 -31.88
C ASP A 165 3.73 -11.90 -32.98
N ASN A 166 4.90 -12.36 -32.55
CA ASN A 166 6.05 -12.51 -33.39
C ASN A 166 6.89 -13.73 -32.99
N SER A 167 7.80 -14.17 -33.86
CA SER A 167 8.60 -15.37 -33.68
C SER A 167 9.64 -15.31 -32.53
N THR A 168 9.94 -14.12 -31.98
CA THR A 168 10.86 -13.95 -30.85
C THR A 168 10.36 -12.88 -29.87
N PRO A 169 9.24 -13.10 -29.18
CA PRO A 169 8.73 -12.12 -28.24
C PRO A 169 9.48 -12.16 -26.90
N ASN A 170 9.84 -11.00 -26.38
CA ASN A 170 10.20 -10.86 -24.98
C ASN A 170 8.96 -10.90 -24.06
N ASN A 171 7.78 -10.75 -24.63
CA ASN A 171 6.49 -10.77 -23.95
C ASN A 171 5.50 -11.54 -24.81
N GLY A 172 4.70 -12.41 -24.23
CA GLY A 172 3.78 -13.25 -25.00
C GLY A 172 2.54 -13.66 -24.23
N ALA A 173 1.61 -14.24 -24.96
CA ALA A 173 0.38 -14.73 -24.41
C ALA A 173 0.62 -15.88 -23.43
N LEU A 174 -0.11 -15.84 -22.31
CA LEU A 174 -0.17 -16.89 -21.32
C LEU A 174 -1.48 -17.67 -21.48
N SER A 175 -1.44 -18.97 -21.14
CA SER A 175 -2.64 -19.78 -20.96
C SER A 175 -3.00 -19.72 -19.49
N LEU A 176 -3.77 -18.71 -19.10
CA LEU A 176 -4.36 -18.65 -17.77
C LEU A 176 -5.56 -19.60 -17.73
N ASN A 177 -5.79 -20.21 -16.57
CA ASN A 177 -6.96 -21.03 -16.39
C ASN A 177 -8.15 -20.12 -16.07
N GLY A 178 -9.25 -20.27 -16.82
CA GLY A 178 -10.51 -19.60 -16.51
C GLY A 178 -11.34 -20.42 -15.51
N LYS A 179 -12.27 -19.78 -14.81
CA LYS A 179 -13.28 -20.44 -13.98
C LYS A 179 -14.46 -20.87 -14.86
N ASP A 180 -14.95 -22.09 -14.67
CA ASP A 180 -16.20 -22.54 -15.26
C ASP A 180 -17.42 -21.92 -14.55
N SER A 181 -18.64 -22.23 -15.03
CA SER A 181 -19.88 -21.76 -14.43
C SER A 181 -20.11 -22.21 -12.97
N ASN A 182 -19.33 -23.18 -12.49
CA ASN A 182 -19.36 -23.69 -11.12
C ASN A 182 -18.23 -23.10 -10.27
N GLY A 183 -17.38 -22.22 -10.83
CA GLY A 183 -16.24 -21.62 -10.16
C GLY A 183 -14.99 -22.50 -10.11
N ASN A 184 -14.96 -23.66 -10.80
CA ASN A 184 -13.78 -24.53 -10.84
C ASN A 184 -12.78 -24.05 -11.90
N CYS A 185 -11.49 -24.12 -11.58
CA CYS A 185 -10.44 -23.80 -12.52
C CYS A 185 -10.32 -24.86 -13.59
N GLN A 186 -10.49 -24.47 -14.84
CA GLN A 186 -10.32 -25.32 -16.01
C GLN A 186 -9.32 -24.70 -16.98
N GLY A 187 -8.49 -25.55 -17.58
CA GLY A 187 -7.57 -25.09 -18.62
C GLY A 187 -8.36 -24.57 -19.82
N THR A 188 -8.28 -23.26 -20.07
CA THR A 188 -8.88 -22.62 -21.25
C THR A 188 -7.82 -22.44 -22.31
N SER A 189 -8.05 -22.94 -23.51
CA SER A 189 -7.08 -22.86 -24.61
C SER A 189 -7.65 -22.28 -25.91
N GLY A 190 -8.96 -22.01 -25.95
CA GLY A 190 -9.65 -21.47 -27.11
C GLY A 190 -9.31 -20.01 -27.41
N ALA A 191 -9.51 -19.60 -28.65
CA ALA A 191 -9.36 -18.19 -29.05
C ALA A 191 -10.42 -17.30 -28.38
N ASN A 192 -11.64 -17.83 -28.21
CA ASN A 192 -12.73 -17.13 -27.54
C ASN A 192 -12.46 -16.93 -26.04
N ASP A 193 -11.95 -17.99 -25.37
CA ASP A 193 -11.62 -17.91 -23.95
C ASP A 193 -10.54 -16.85 -23.71
N TYR A 194 -9.49 -16.86 -24.52
CA TYR A 194 -8.43 -15.85 -24.44
C TYR A 194 -8.94 -14.42 -24.68
N SER A 195 -9.86 -14.22 -25.64
CA SER A 195 -10.51 -12.92 -25.86
C SER A 195 -11.35 -12.51 -24.67
N ASN A 196 -12.07 -13.48 -24.03
CA ASN A 196 -12.90 -13.26 -22.86
C ASN A 196 -12.09 -12.98 -21.60
N GLU A 197 -10.90 -13.58 -21.45
CA GLU A 197 -9.94 -13.22 -20.39
C GLU A 197 -9.48 -11.76 -20.54
N ILE A 198 -9.20 -11.30 -21.77
CA ILE A 198 -8.77 -9.94 -22.04
C ILE A 198 -9.89 -8.94 -21.74
N ASN A 199 -11.12 -9.21 -22.18
CA ASN A 199 -12.24 -8.30 -21.98
C ASN A 199 -12.86 -8.35 -20.58
N GLY A 200 -12.45 -9.33 -19.75
CA GLY A 200 -12.93 -9.52 -18.39
C GLY A 200 -14.26 -10.27 -18.27
N ALA A 201 -14.79 -10.86 -19.37
CA ALA A 201 -15.98 -11.69 -19.34
C ALA A 201 -15.73 -13.10 -18.79
N LEU A 202 -14.49 -13.56 -18.82
CA LEU A 202 -14.06 -14.81 -18.20
C LEU A 202 -13.11 -14.49 -17.04
N GLU A 203 -13.50 -14.89 -15.82
CA GLU A 203 -12.63 -14.78 -14.67
C GLU A 203 -11.50 -15.80 -14.75
N VAL A 204 -10.27 -15.31 -14.60
CA VAL A 204 -9.11 -16.19 -14.45
C VAL A 204 -9.05 -16.78 -13.05
N CYS A 205 -8.44 -17.94 -12.91
CA CYS A 205 -8.18 -18.56 -11.61
C CYS A 205 -7.13 -17.78 -10.83
N ASP A 206 -7.12 -18.02 -9.53
CA ASP A 206 -6.12 -17.48 -8.65
C ASP A 206 -4.71 -17.80 -9.16
N VAL A 207 -3.86 -16.81 -9.27
CA VAL A 207 -2.46 -16.97 -9.64
C VAL A 207 -1.57 -16.46 -8.51
N SER A 208 -0.58 -17.26 -8.15
CA SER A 208 0.32 -17.00 -7.02
C SER A 208 1.78 -16.97 -7.47
N VAL A 209 2.59 -16.15 -6.82
CA VAL A 209 4.04 -16.15 -7.04
C VAL A 209 4.60 -17.55 -6.79
N GLY A 210 5.40 -18.04 -7.73
CA GLY A 210 5.91 -19.39 -7.77
C GLY A 210 5.16 -20.33 -8.73
N ASP A 211 3.94 -19.97 -9.16
CA ASP A 211 3.17 -20.78 -10.09
C ASP A 211 3.85 -20.90 -11.44
N THR A 212 3.70 -22.08 -12.05
CA THR A 212 4.17 -22.36 -13.40
C THR A 212 3.00 -22.25 -14.37
N ILE A 213 3.10 -21.31 -15.31
CA ILE A 213 2.04 -20.97 -16.25
C ILE A 213 2.49 -21.36 -17.65
N PRO A 214 1.67 -22.13 -18.41
CA PRO A 214 1.96 -22.45 -19.80
C PRO A 214 1.90 -21.21 -20.70
N VAL A 215 2.83 -21.11 -21.64
CA VAL A 215 2.76 -20.11 -22.70
C VAL A 215 1.68 -20.52 -23.70
N LYS A 216 0.83 -19.56 -24.09
CA LYS A 216 -0.17 -19.78 -25.11
C LYS A 216 0.50 -19.74 -26.48
N THR A 217 0.44 -20.87 -27.19
CA THR A 217 1.00 -20.99 -28.55
C THR A 217 0.00 -20.56 -29.63
N GLY A 218 0.50 -20.33 -30.84
CA GLY A 218 -0.31 -19.95 -31.99
C GLY A 218 -0.44 -18.44 -32.17
N GLN A 219 -1.05 -18.03 -33.27
CA GLN A 219 -1.34 -16.64 -33.57
C GLN A 219 -2.56 -16.15 -32.78
N ASN A 220 -2.37 -15.22 -31.88
CA ASN A 220 -3.41 -14.66 -31.04
C ASN A 220 -3.79 -13.22 -31.41
N THR A 221 -3.37 -12.72 -32.56
CA THR A 221 -3.58 -11.34 -33.07
C THR A 221 -5.07 -10.97 -33.08
N GLY A 222 -5.90 -11.79 -33.71
CA GLY A 222 -7.35 -11.54 -33.82
C GLY A 222 -8.05 -11.51 -32.45
N PRO A 223 -7.92 -12.58 -31.63
CA PRO A 223 -8.45 -12.60 -30.28
C PRO A 223 -7.95 -11.48 -29.37
N THR A 224 -6.67 -11.09 -29.47
CA THR A 224 -6.10 -9.96 -28.73
C THR A 224 -6.81 -8.66 -29.07
N LYS A 225 -6.92 -8.37 -30.39
CA LYS A 225 -7.62 -7.18 -30.87
C LYS A 225 -9.07 -7.17 -30.40
N GLN A 226 -9.79 -8.26 -30.61
CA GLN A 226 -11.19 -8.40 -30.22
C GLN A 226 -11.39 -8.17 -28.71
N GLY A 227 -10.55 -8.78 -27.87
CA GLY A 227 -10.63 -8.64 -26.43
C GLY A 227 -10.40 -7.19 -25.97
N ILE A 228 -9.40 -6.50 -26.53
CA ILE A 228 -9.13 -5.10 -26.20
C ILE A 228 -10.26 -4.19 -26.68
N ASP A 229 -10.78 -4.35 -27.89
CA ASP A 229 -11.88 -3.54 -28.42
C ASP A 229 -13.17 -3.71 -27.62
N GLN A 230 -13.42 -4.92 -27.09
CA GLN A 230 -14.57 -5.19 -26.22
C GLN A 230 -14.36 -4.65 -24.80
N ARG A 231 -13.13 -4.67 -24.29
CA ARG A 231 -12.79 -4.15 -22.96
C ARG A 231 -12.84 -2.64 -22.90
N ILE A 232 -12.31 -1.97 -23.92
CA ILE A 232 -12.13 -0.51 -23.93
C ILE A 232 -12.93 0.08 -25.07
N THR A 233 -14.15 0.50 -24.76
CA THR A 233 -15.07 1.13 -25.71
C THR A 233 -14.80 2.63 -25.89
N SER A 234 -14.12 3.25 -24.92
CA SER A 234 -13.73 4.65 -24.95
C SER A 234 -12.34 4.81 -24.32
N TRP A 235 -11.43 5.46 -25.04
CA TRP A 235 -10.06 5.67 -24.60
C TRP A 235 -9.91 6.99 -23.86
N ASP A 236 -9.45 6.92 -22.62
CA ASP A 236 -9.02 8.08 -21.85
C ASP A 236 -7.54 8.40 -22.15
N PRO A 237 -7.13 9.67 -22.14
CA PRO A 237 -5.72 10.02 -22.18
C PRO A 237 -5.03 9.55 -20.90
N LEU A 238 -3.73 9.19 -20.98
CA LEU A 238 -2.96 8.68 -19.86
C LEU A 238 -3.04 9.59 -18.62
N SER A 239 -2.99 10.92 -18.83
CA SER A 239 -3.08 11.93 -17.77
C SER A 239 -4.41 11.95 -17.02
N ALA A 240 -5.49 11.39 -17.60
CA ALA A 240 -6.78 11.25 -16.92
C ALA A 240 -6.84 9.99 -16.03
N ILE A 241 -5.92 9.05 -16.22
CA ILE A 241 -5.87 7.77 -15.48
C ILE A 241 -4.80 7.81 -14.41
N VAL A 242 -3.63 8.36 -14.73
CA VAL A 242 -2.48 8.42 -13.83
C VAL A 242 -1.77 9.76 -13.90
N GLN A 243 -1.33 10.23 -12.76
CA GLN A 243 -0.46 11.40 -12.61
C GLN A 243 0.88 10.95 -12.03
N PHE A 244 1.96 11.22 -12.75
CA PHE A 244 3.31 10.97 -12.26
C PHE A 244 3.80 12.17 -11.47
N THR A 245 4.29 11.93 -10.26
CA THR A 245 4.84 12.98 -9.39
C THR A 245 6.33 13.18 -9.68
N GLN A 246 6.87 14.34 -9.29
CA GLN A 246 8.30 14.63 -9.43
C GLN A 246 9.18 13.70 -8.59
N ASN A 247 8.61 13.07 -7.57
CA ASN A 247 9.31 12.13 -6.68
C ASN A 247 9.32 10.69 -7.20
N GLY A 248 8.90 10.46 -8.45
CA GLY A 248 8.91 9.13 -9.05
C GLY A 248 7.80 8.21 -8.56
N GLN A 249 6.64 8.76 -8.19
CA GLN A 249 5.42 8.00 -7.86
C GLN A 249 4.37 8.16 -8.95
N ALA A 250 3.49 7.17 -9.06
CA ALA A 250 2.29 7.26 -9.85
C ALA A 250 1.06 7.36 -8.92
N ASN A 251 0.29 8.42 -9.09
CA ASN A 251 -1.01 8.57 -8.41
C ASN A 251 -2.11 8.17 -9.39
N ILE A 252 -2.89 7.15 -9.06
CA ILE A 252 -3.99 6.68 -9.90
C ILE A 252 -5.24 7.54 -9.66
N LEU A 253 -5.66 8.21 -10.73
CA LEU A 253 -6.83 9.07 -10.71
C LEU A 253 -8.11 8.28 -11.03
N LYS A 254 -8.00 7.18 -11.81
CA LYS A 254 -9.11 6.28 -12.18
C LYS A 254 -8.76 4.82 -11.90
N PRO A 255 -8.90 4.33 -10.66
CA PRO A 255 -8.53 2.95 -10.29
C PRO A 255 -9.38 1.88 -11.00
N ASN A 256 -10.60 2.21 -11.40
CA ASN A 256 -11.51 1.31 -12.14
C ASN A 256 -11.45 1.49 -13.67
N SER A 257 -10.41 2.15 -14.20
CA SER A 257 -10.26 2.31 -15.64
C SER A 257 -10.04 0.95 -16.31
N PRO A 258 -10.76 0.62 -17.40
CA PRO A 258 -10.51 -0.61 -18.15
C PRO A 258 -9.13 -0.63 -18.83
N GLN A 259 -8.47 0.52 -18.94
CA GLN A 259 -7.11 0.64 -19.45
C GLN A 259 -6.04 0.28 -18.42
N LEU A 260 -6.37 0.35 -17.11
CA LEU A 260 -5.49 -0.08 -16.05
C LEU A 260 -5.52 -1.60 -15.96
N VAL A 261 -4.38 -2.23 -16.18
CA VAL A 261 -4.25 -3.69 -16.27
C VAL A 261 -3.12 -4.19 -15.39
N LEU A 262 -3.29 -5.38 -14.86
CA LEU A 262 -2.29 -6.10 -14.10
C LEU A 262 -1.71 -7.22 -14.96
N LEU A 263 -0.39 -7.26 -15.06
CA LEU A 263 0.33 -8.29 -15.80
C LEU A 263 1.15 -9.18 -14.86
N PRO A 264 1.11 -10.49 -15.05
CA PRO A 264 2.08 -11.43 -14.47
C PRO A 264 3.51 -11.07 -14.90
N VAL A 265 4.40 -10.86 -13.93
CA VAL A 265 5.84 -10.74 -14.14
C VAL A 265 6.43 -12.14 -14.04
N VAL A 266 7.12 -12.55 -15.09
CA VAL A 266 7.53 -13.94 -15.25
C VAL A 266 9.01 -14.09 -15.58
N VAL A 267 9.54 -15.27 -15.30
CA VAL A 267 10.85 -15.75 -15.77
C VAL A 267 10.65 -17.07 -16.50
N ASN A 268 11.59 -17.47 -17.32
CA ASN A 268 11.57 -18.79 -17.96
C ASN A 268 11.62 -19.89 -16.90
N ALA A 269 10.61 -20.77 -16.87
CA ALA A 269 10.49 -21.80 -15.83
C ALA A 269 11.63 -22.84 -15.89
N ALA A 270 12.23 -23.05 -17.05
CA ALA A 270 13.27 -24.07 -17.23
C ALA A 270 14.62 -23.67 -16.62
N ASN A 271 14.97 -22.38 -16.65
CA ASN A 271 16.30 -21.90 -16.29
C ASN A 271 16.32 -20.61 -15.46
N GLY A 272 15.16 -20.05 -15.15
CA GLY A 272 15.02 -18.79 -14.38
C GLY A 272 15.52 -17.54 -15.15
N SER A 273 15.81 -17.64 -16.44
CA SER A 273 16.29 -16.50 -17.23
C SER A 273 15.17 -15.53 -17.62
N ASN A 274 15.54 -14.31 -17.97
CA ASN A 274 14.62 -13.29 -18.47
C ASN A 274 14.43 -13.40 -19.99
N THR A 275 14.43 -14.62 -20.53
CA THR A 275 14.18 -14.91 -21.94
C THR A 275 12.91 -15.74 -22.09
N TRP A 276 12.04 -15.32 -23.02
CA TRP A 276 10.81 -16.03 -23.29
C TRP A 276 11.10 -17.46 -23.77
N PRO A 277 10.37 -18.49 -23.23
CA PRO A 277 10.59 -19.85 -23.68
C PRO A 277 10.21 -20.04 -25.15
N ASN A 278 10.95 -20.88 -25.85
CA ASN A 278 10.64 -21.23 -27.22
C ASN A 278 9.47 -22.22 -27.31
N GLY A 279 8.55 -22.03 -28.24
CA GLY A 279 7.44 -22.93 -28.49
C GLY A 279 6.47 -23.03 -27.31
N SER A 280 6.08 -24.26 -26.93
CA SER A 280 5.11 -24.57 -25.86
C SER A 280 5.75 -24.67 -24.47
N GLY A 281 6.70 -23.80 -24.16
CA GLY A 281 7.35 -23.78 -22.85
C GLY A 281 6.47 -23.22 -21.74
N ASN A 282 7.03 -23.21 -20.52
CA ASN A 282 6.39 -22.65 -19.34
C ASN A 282 7.18 -21.46 -18.81
N VAL A 283 6.47 -20.53 -18.18
CA VAL A 283 7.03 -19.45 -17.41
C VAL A 283 6.68 -19.62 -15.93
N ARG A 284 7.52 -19.11 -15.04
CA ARG A 284 7.26 -19.08 -13.61
C ARG A 284 6.93 -17.65 -13.19
N LEU A 285 5.83 -17.49 -12.47
CA LEU A 285 5.38 -16.21 -11.93
C LEU A 285 6.33 -15.79 -10.80
N VAL A 286 6.83 -14.54 -10.88
CA VAL A 286 7.72 -13.95 -9.87
C VAL A 286 7.13 -12.70 -9.23
N GLY A 287 6.02 -12.19 -9.77
CA GLY A 287 5.30 -11.03 -9.24
C GLY A 287 4.29 -10.49 -10.22
N PHE A 288 3.81 -9.28 -9.96
CA PHE A 288 2.82 -8.59 -10.78
C PHE A 288 3.27 -7.17 -11.05
N ALA A 289 2.83 -6.60 -12.17
CA ALA A 289 3.12 -5.22 -12.54
C ALA A 289 1.89 -4.54 -13.15
N PHE A 290 1.68 -3.28 -12.82
CA PHE A 290 0.59 -2.48 -13.37
C PHE A 290 1.04 -1.69 -14.58
N PHE A 291 0.18 -1.70 -15.58
CA PHE A 291 0.34 -0.92 -16.80
C PHE A 291 -0.97 -0.24 -17.15
N VAL A 292 -0.89 0.92 -17.77
CA VAL A 292 -2.01 1.56 -18.43
C VAL A 292 -1.87 1.33 -19.93
N LEU A 293 -2.85 0.66 -20.53
CA LEU A 293 -2.91 0.48 -21.99
C LEU A 293 -3.03 1.85 -22.66
N THR A 294 -2.20 2.11 -23.66
CA THR A 294 -2.17 3.38 -24.39
C THR A 294 -2.97 3.28 -25.66
N SER A 295 -3.76 4.32 -25.99
CA SER A 295 -4.57 4.36 -27.19
C SER A 295 -3.72 4.23 -28.47
N PRO A 296 -4.11 3.36 -29.40
CA PRO A 296 -5.28 2.49 -29.46
C PRO A 296 -5.15 1.13 -28.75
N GLY A 297 -4.25 0.96 -27.82
CA GLY A 297 -4.01 -0.26 -27.04
C GLY A 297 -3.28 -1.37 -27.78
N TYR A 298 -3.24 -1.30 -29.10
CA TYR A 298 -2.50 -2.22 -29.93
C TYR A 298 -1.92 -1.52 -31.18
N ALA A 299 -0.81 -2.03 -31.65
CA ALA A 299 -0.20 -1.63 -32.92
C ALA A 299 -0.24 -2.80 -33.92
N GLN A 300 0.04 -2.52 -35.21
CA GLN A 300 0.14 -3.53 -36.26
C GLN A 300 -1.09 -4.47 -36.34
N ASN A 301 -2.31 -3.91 -36.22
CA ASN A 301 -3.57 -4.66 -36.25
C ASN A 301 -3.71 -5.74 -35.16
N GLY A 302 -3.22 -5.49 -33.97
CA GLY A 302 -3.31 -6.43 -32.82
C GLY A 302 -2.10 -7.33 -32.64
N LYS A 303 -1.07 -7.18 -33.48
CA LYS A 303 0.19 -7.94 -33.29
C LYS A 303 1.03 -7.45 -32.12
N GLN A 304 0.79 -6.24 -31.64
CA GLN A 304 1.53 -5.66 -30.53
C GLN A 304 0.58 -4.91 -29.61
N VAL A 305 0.70 -5.14 -28.31
CA VAL A 305 -0.02 -4.37 -27.26
C VAL A 305 0.98 -3.46 -26.58
N LEU A 306 0.60 -2.21 -26.42
CA LEU A 306 1.41 -1.18 -25.79
C LEU A 306 0.79 -0.71 -24.48
N GLY A 307 1.63 -0.50 -23.49
CA GLY A 307 1.20 0.06 -22.19
C GLY A 307 2.31 0.84 -21.51
N THR A 308 1.92 1.80 -20.70
CA THR A 308 2.82 2.60 -19.87
C THR A 308 2.95 1.95 -18.51
N PHE A 309 4.17 1.72 -18.05
CA PHE A 309 4.43 1.19 -16.72
C PHE A 309 4.03 2.20 -15.65
N VAL A 310 3.22 1.75 -14.72
CA VAL A 310 2.79 2.51 -13.55
C VAL A 310 3.14 1.68 -12.32
N GLY A 311 4.24 2.00 -11.66
CA GLY A 311 4.57 1.41 -10.36
C GLY A 311 3.47 1.77 -9.38
N LEU A 312 2.75 0.81 -8.84
CA LEU A 312 1.54 1.06 -8.06
C LEU A 312 1.59 0.53 -6.66
N GLN A 313 1.14 1.42 -5.77
CA GLN A 313 0.49 1.09 -4.53
C GLN A 313 -1.01 1.04 -4.80
N LEU A 314 -1.63 -0.13 -4.65
CA LEU A 314 -3.09 -0.27 -4.62
C LEU A 314 -3.50 -0.87 -3.29
N ASP A 315 -4.46 -0.22 -2.67
CA ASP A 315 -5.18 -0.76 -1.52
C ASP A 315 -6.35 -1.60 -2.07
N ASN A 316 -6.21 -2.92 -2.05
CA ASN A 316 -7.27 -3.82 -2.51
C ASN A 316 -7.32 -5.11 -1.68
N SER A 317 -8.43 -5.28 -0.97
CA SER A 317 -8.74 -6.42 -0.10
C SER A 317 -8.82 -7.80 -0.82
N SER A 318 -8.77 -7.82 -2.16
CA SER A 318 -8.86 -9.04 -2.96
C SER A 318 -7.49 -9.69 -3.25
N TRP A 319 -6.42 -9.19 -2.64
CA TRP A 319 -5.05 -9.59 -2.93
C TRP A 319 -4.37 -10.06 -1.66
N SER A 320 -3.53 -11.08 -1.78
CA SER A 320 -2.65 -11.48 -0.69
C SER A 320 -1.29 -10.84 -0.89
N THR A 321 -0.71 -10.38 0.18
CA THR A 321 0.61 -9.76 0.24
C THR A 321 1.64 -10.68 0.88
N GLY A 322 2.89 -10.33 0.80
CA GLY A 322 4.01 -11.05 1.39
C GLY A 322 5.31 -10.27 1.24
N ALA A 323 6.43 -10.90 1.55
CA ALA A 323 7.74 -10.26 1.58
C ALA A 323 8.04 -9.46 0.30
N PHE A 324 8.45 -8.21 0.47
CA PHE A 324 8.82 -7.32 -0.61
C PHE A 324 10.04 -7.84 -1.38
N ASN A 325 9.96 -7.86 -2.71
CA ASN A 325 11.09 -8.20 -3.57
C ASN A 325 11.54 -6.97 -4.37
N PRO A 326 12.59 -6.26 -3.93
CA PRO A 326 13.05 -5.04 -4.58
C PRO A 326 13.61 -5.27 -5.99
N ASN A 327 14.01 -6.51 -6.31
CA ASN A 327 14.59 -6.86 -7.61
C ASN A 327 13.55 -7.21 -8.67
N ALA A 328 12.30 -7.39 -8.29
CA ALA A 328 11.26 -7.86 -9.21
C ALA A 328 10.54 -6.72 -9.94
N ASN A 329 10.70 -5.45 -9.54
CA ASN A 329 9.92 -4.31 -10.02
C ASN A 329 8.41 -4.62 -10.06
N THR A 330 7.91 -5.22 -8.97
CA THR A 330 6.54 -5.69 -8.85
C THR A 330 5.67 -4.67 -8.15
N ALA A 331 4.37 -4.77 -8.35
CA ALA A 331 3.39 -4.00 -7.59
C ALA A 331 3.51 -4.32 -6.09
N TYR A 332 3.36 -3.30 -5.27
CA TYR A 332 3.48 -3.38 -3.81
C TYR A 332 2.37 -2.58 -3.14
N THR A 333 2.16 -2.87 -1.88
CA THR A 333 1.35 -2.07 -0.96
C THR A 333 2.19 -1.61 0.22
N VAL A 334 1.67 -0.67 0.98
CA VAL A 334 2.30 -0.19 2.22
C VAL A 334 1.27 -0.29 3.33
N GLU A 335 1.64 -0.90 4.44
CA GLU A 335 0.78 -1.10 5.59
C GLU A 335 1.46 -0.61 6.88
N LEU A 336 0.65 -0.02 7.79
CA LEU A 336 1.11 0.27 9.15
C LEU A 336 1.15 -1.03 9.95
N THR A 337 2.32 -1.37 10.51
CA THR A 337 2.55 -2.65 11.20
C THR A 337 2.81 -2.52 12.70
N GLY A 338 2.70 -1.32 13.30
CA GLY A 338 2.93 -1.18 14.73
C GLY A 338 2.69 0.19 15.31
#